data_e058229750c6c53c9a746f358b5ce495
#
_entry.id   e058229750c6c53c9a746f358b5ce495
#
_cell.length_a   1.000
_cell.length_b   1.000
_cell.length_c   1.000
_cell.angle_alpha   90.00
_cell.angle_beta   90.00
_cell.angle_gamma   90.00
#
_symmetry.space_group_name_H-M   'P 1'
#
loop_
_entity.id
_entity.type
_entity.pdbx_description
1 polymer ?
#
loop_
_entity_poly.entity_id
_entity_poly.type
_entity_poly.pdbx_seq_one_letter_code
_entity_poly.pdbx_strand_id
1 'polypeptide(L)'
;DINGVSEQLMIRFMQEVYRRIRENNSAMLTDDNHLVYIATPSGWDKETQDLYLLMAKQAGLPVAGVTKESRAAFVRAQHDVTSGIGKYIEKGAVVFDMGSSTLDFTFMRANSKLIDNGYDCGASFIEKTIFKDCEENNPVIRKFEEKYGKLTSYLLFEARKVKEQVYFDPSLKVKKTINFEDFIDDED
;
A
#
# COMPACT_ATOMS: atom_id res chain seq x y z
N ASP A 1 4.26 7.11 23.12
CA ASP A 1 4.58 7.74 21.82
C ASP A 1 4.15 6.81 20.69
N ILE A 2 2.98 7.09 20.10
CA ILE A 2 2.38 6.29 19.00
C ILE A 2 3.31 6.29 17.78
N ASN A 3 4.00 7.38 17.51
CA ASN A 3 4.89 7.50 16.35
C ASN A 3 6.10 6.55 16.49
N GLY A 4 6.73 6.51 17.66
CA GLY A 4 7.85 5.60 17.89
C GLY A 4 7.48 4.12 17.78
N VAL A 5 6.27 3.74 18.20
CA VAL A 5 5.76 2.35 18.04
C VAL A 5 5.56 2.04 16.55
N SER A 6 4.97 2.95 15.78
CA SER A 6 4.74 2.77 14.34
C SER A 6 6.05 2.63 13.56
N GLU A 7 7.06 3.44 13.88
CA GLU A 7 8.39 3.34 13.29
C GLU A 7 9.05 1.97 13.58
N GLN A 8 9.00 1.51 14.82
CA GLN A 8 9.56 0.22 15.21
C GLN A 8 8.85 -0.96 14.51
N LEU A 9 7.54 -0.88 14.34
CA LEU A 9 6.79 -1.88 13.60
C LEU A 9 7.18 -1.89 12.12
N MET A 10 7.36 -0.72 11.51
CA MET A 10 7.82 -0.61 10.13
C MET A 10 9.23 -1.19 9.94
N ILE A 11 10.16 -0.88 10.84
CA ILE A 11 11.52 -1.44 10.81
C ILE A 11 11.47 -2.98 10.85
N ARG A 12 10.71 -3.55 11.81
CA ARG A 12 10.56 -5.01 11.92
C ARG A 12 9.92 -5.63 10.67
N PHE A 13 8.92 -4.95 10.10
CA PHE A 13 8.31 -5.39 8.86
C PHE A 13 9.32 -5.41 7.70
N MET A 14 10.10 -4.35 7.53
CA MET A 14 11.16 -4.29 6.52
C MET A 14 12.22 -5.39 6.71
N GLN A 15 12.63 -5.64 7.96
CA GLN A 15 13.58 -6.72 8.29
C GLN A 15 13.03 -8.09 7.85
N GLU A 16 11.78 -8.38 8.20
CA GLU A 16 11.17 -9.67 7.88
C GLU A 16 10.95 -9.85 6.37
N VAL A 17 10.50 -8.81 5.67
CA VAL A 17 10.35 -8.83 4.21
C VAL A 17 11.71 -9.07 3.54
N TYR A 18 12.75 -8.36 3.97
CA TYR A 18 14.08 -8.51 3.39
C TYR A 18 14.66 -9.90 3.68
N ARG A 19 14.49 -10.41 4.90
CA ARG A 19 14.89 -11.78 5.27
C ARG A 19 14.26 -12.80 4.32
N ARG A 20 12.94 -12.74 4.11
CA ARG A 20 12.23 -13.65 3.20
C ARG A 20 12.67 -13.52 1.75
N ILE A 21 12.91 -12.30 1.26
CA ILE A 21 13.43 -12.09 -0.09
C ILE A 21 14.78 -12.79 -0.25
N ARG A 22 15.67 -12.64 0.71
CA ARG A 22 17.00 -13.30 0.68
C ARG A 22 16.91 -14.81 0.74
N GLU A 23 16.09 -15.36 1.61
CA GLU A 23 15.91 -16.80 1.72
C GLU A 23 15.36 -17.42 0.42
N ASN A 24 14.36 -16.78 -0.18
CA ASN A 24 13.76 -17.25 -1.43
C ASN A 24 14.66 -17.07 -2.66
N ASN A 25 15.68 -16.23 -2.57
CA ASN A 25 16.60 -15.91 -3.68
C ASN A 25 18.07 -16.08 -3.28
N SER A 26 18.37 -16.98 -2.38
CA SER A 26 19.71 -17.15 -1.78
C SER A 26 20.83 -17.43 -2.80
N ALA A 27 20.48 -18.05 -3.93
CA ALA A 27 21.45 -18.30 -5.01
C ALA A 27 21.85 -17.01 -5.77
N MET A 28 21.00 -15.98 -5.74
CA MET A 28 21.21 -14.71 -6.45
C MET A 28 21.67 -13.59 -5.52
N LEU A 29 21.21 -13.58 -4.28
CA LEU A 29 21.43 -12.52 -3.31
C LEU A 29 22.41 -12.96 -2.22
N THR A 30 23.69 -12.72 -2.46
CA THR A 30 24.75 -12.86 -1.44
C THR A 30 24.97 -11.54 -0.70
N ASP A 31 25.66 -11.56 0.43
CA ASP A 31 25.76 -10.38 1.32
C ASP A 31 26.35 -9.15 0.66
N ASP A 32 27.24 -9.32 -0.31
CA ASP A 32 28.03 -8.23 -0.91
C ASP A 32 27.68 -7.93 -2.38
N ASN A 33 26.66 -8.59 -2.95
CA ASN A 33 26.44 -8.52 -4.40
C ASN A 33 25.18 -7.78 -4.85
N HIS A 34 24.44 -7.19 -3.92
CA HIS A 34 23.21 -6.49 -4.28
C HIS A 34 23.01 -5.21 -3.50
N LEU A 35 22.26 -4.32 -4.10
CA LEU A 35 21.78 -3.07 -3.51
C LEU A 35 20.26 -3.02 -3.59
N VAL A 36 19.65 -2.39 -2.58
CA VAL A 36 18.21 -2.21 -2.50
C VAL A 36 17.84 -0.77 -2.83
N TYR A 37 16.89 -0.57 -3.72
CA TYR A 37 16.17 0.67 -3.87
C TYR A 37 14.79 0.50 -3.26
N ILE A 38 14.40 1.41 -2.37
CA ILE A 38 13.04 1.44 -1.81
C ILE A 38 12.18 2.39 -2.61
N ALA A 39 10.92 2.02 -2.84
CA ALA A 39 9.97 2.87 -3.52
C ALA A 39 9.10 3.61 -2.49
N THR A 40 8.78 4.86 -2.80
CA THR A 40 7.90 5.71 -2.00
C THR A 40 6.84 6.36 -2.88
N PRO A 41 5.66 6.68 -2.33
CA PRO A 41 4.65 7.46 -3.04
C PRO A 41 5.22 8.75 -3.63
N SER A 42 4.72 9.15 -4.78
CA SER A 42 5.22 10.35 -5.49
C SER A 42 4.89 11.63 -4.75
N GLY A 43 3.81 11.64 -3.96
CA GLY A 43 3.37 12.77 -3.15
C GLY A 43 4.17 13.01 -1.86
N TRP A 44 5.00 12.05 -1.43
CA TRP A 44 5.78 12.21 -0.20
C TRP A 44 6.85 13.29 -0.37
N ASP A 45 6.98 14.14 0.64
CA ASP A 45 8.03 15.13 0.72
C ASP A 45 9.40 14.51 1.03
N LYS A 46 10.43 15.34 0.99
CA LYS A 46 11.81 14.89 1.19
C LYS A 46 12.05 14.37 2.60
N GLU A 47 11.45 15.00 3.60
CA GLU A 47 11.61 14.65 5.01
C GLU A 47 11.05 13.25 5.28
N THR A 48 9.84 12.97 4.80
CA THR A 48 9.19 11.66 4.90
C THR A 48 9.99 10.56 4.17
N GLN A 49 10.53 10.88 2.99
CA GLN A 49 11.38 9.94 2.25
C GLN A 49 12.69 9.63 2.99
N ASP A 50 13.31 10.64 3.61
CA ASP A 50 14.56 10.46 4.36
C ASP A 50 14.34 9.65 5.65
N LEU A 51 13.21 9.85 6.33
CA LEU A 51 12.81 9.03 7.47
C LEU A 51 12.60 7.56 7.05
N TYR A 52 11.91 7.33 5.94
CA TYR A 52 11.68 5.97 5.42
C TYR A 52 12.99 5.28 5.01
N LEU A 53 13.92 6.03 4.40
CA LEU A 53 15.27 5.57 4.08
C LEU A 53 16.06 5.21 5.34
N LEU A 54 15.94 6.02 6.39
CA LEU A 54 16.60 5.76 7.68
C LEU A 54 16.06 4.46 8.31
N MET A 55 14.75 4.26 8.33
CA MET A 55 14.13 3.03 8.83
C MET A 55 14.62 1.80 8.06
N ALA A 56 14.72 1.88 6.73
CA ALA A 56 15.23 0.77 5.92
C ALA A 56 16.70 0.45 6.23
N LYS A 57 17.55 1.46 6.47
CA LYS A 57 18.94 1.25 6.93
C LYS A 57 18.98 0.61 8.32
N GLN A 58 18.15 1.06 9.26
CA GLN A 58 18.04 0.46 10.59
C GLN A 58 17.54 -0.98 10.53
N ALA A 59 16.70 -1.30 9.55
CA ALA A 59 16.27 -2.66 9.27
C ALA A 59 17.38 -3.56 8.64
N GLY A 60 18.56 -3.02 8.38
CA GLY A 60 19.69 -3.78 7.85
C GLY A 60 19.66 -3.99 6.32
N LEU A 61 18.84 -3.22 5.59
CA LEU A 61 18.83 -3.28 4.14
C LEU A 61 20.06 -2.54 3.56
N PRO A 62 20.76 -3.09 2.55
CA PRO A 62 21.87 -2.41 1.85
C PRO A 62 21.29 -1.37 0.87
N VAL A 63 20.69 -0.30 1.40
CA VAL A 63 19.93 0.66 0.61
C VAL A 63 20.85 1.61 -0.15
N ALA A 64 20.72 1.62 -1.48
CA ALA A 64 21.40 2.54 -2.38
C ALA A 64 20.65 3.87 -2.56
N GLY A 65 19.32 3.87 -2.41
CA GLY A 65 18.53 5.07 -2.58
C GLY A 65 17.03 4.84 -2.55
N VAL A 66 16.30 5.93 -2.79
CA VAL A 66 14.86 5.98 -2.88
C VAL A 66 14.44 6.26 -4.32
N THR A 67 13.38 5.62 -4.78
CA THR A 67 12.72 5.90 -6.05
C THR A 67 11.23 6.17 -5.83
N LYS A 68 10.51 6.59 -6.86
CA LYS A 68 9.05 6.71 -6.82
C LYS A 68 8.41 5.38 -7.20
N GLU A 69 7.26 5.01 -6.57
CA GLU A 69 6.55 3.76 -6.84
C GLU A 69 6.21 3.61 -8.32
N SER A 70 5.63 4.62 -8.91
CA SER A 70 5.30 4.63 -10.34
C SER A 70 6.53 4.50 -11.28
N ARG A 71 7.69 5.01 -10.85
CA ARG A 71 8.96 4.80 -11.60
C ARG A 71 9.45 3.36 -11.47
N ALA A 72 9.35 2.77 -10.27
CA ALA A 72 9.71 1.38 -10.07
C ALA A 72 8.82 0.44 -10.90
N ALA A 73 7.51 0.71 -10.92
CA ALA A 73 6.55 0.01 -11.77
C ALA A 73 6.89 0.12 -13.27
N PHE A 74 7.30 1.33 -13.71
CA PHE A 74 7.73 1.54 -15.09
C PHE A 74 8.98 0.72 -15.45
N VAL A 75 10.01 0.77 -14.62
CA VAL A 75 11.24 -0.01 -14.86
C VAL A 75 10.90 -1.49 -14.95
N ARG A 76 10.04 -1.99 -14.07
CA ARG A 76 9.55 -3.37 -14.12
C ARG A 76 8.86 -3.69 -15.45
N ALA A 77 7.93 -2.82 -15.88
CA ALA A 77 7.21 -3.00 -17.14
C ALA A 77 8.12 -2.93 -18.37
N GLN A 78 9.15 -2.09 -18.33
CA GLN A 78 10.14 -1.97 -19.40
C GLN A 78 10.97 -3.26 -19.59
N HIS A 79 11.28 -3.93 -18.49
CA HIS A 79 12.05 -5.18 -18.51
C HIS A 79 11.17 -6.44 -18.63
N ASP A 80 9.85 -6.31 -18.59
CA ASP A 80 8.95 -7.43 -18.79
C ASP A 80 8.77 -7.74 -20.28
N VAL A 81 9.55 -8.70 -20.74
CA VAL A 81 9.50 -9.17 -22.13
C VAL A 81 8.17 -9.84 -22.49
N THR A 82 7.40 -10.31 -21.49
CA THR A 82 6.14 -11.03 -21.70
C THR A 82 4.98 -10.10 -22.00
N SER A 83 4.98 -8.89 -21.43
CA SER A 83 3.92 -7.90 -21.61
C SER A 83 3.93 -7.22 -22.98
N GLY A 84 5.07 -7.22 -23.66
CA GLY A 84 5.25 -6.51 -24.95
C GLY A 84 5.17 -4.98 -24.84
N ILE A 85 5.01 -4.44 -23.62
CA ILE A 85 4.84 -2.99 -23.35
C ILE A 85 6.10 -2.21 -23.73
N GLY A 86 7.29 -2.81 -23.59
CA GLY A 86 8.57 -2.17 -23.90
C GLY A 86 8.64 -1.52 -25.29
N LYS A 87 7.94 -2.08 -26.27
CA LYS A 87 7.88 -1.54 -27.64
C LYS A 87 7.18 -0.19 -27.77
N TYR A 88 6.31 0.14 -26.82
CA TYR A 88 5.47 1.34 -26.85
C TYR A 88 6.05 2.47 -26.00
N ILE A 89 6.95 2.15 -25.08
CA ILE A 89 7.53 3.09 -24.12
C ILE A 89 8.31 4.21 -24.79
N GLU A 90 8.97 3.94 -25.92
CA GLU A 90 9.70 4.94 -26.68
C GLU A 90 8.81 6.09 -27.21
N LYS A 91 7.53 5.83 -27.41
CA LYS A 91 6.55 6.84 -27.87
C LYS A 91 6.03 7.74 -26.75
N GLY A 92 6.28 7.39 -25.51
CA GLY A 92 5.76 8.01 -24.32
C GLY A 92 4.79 7.08 -23.59
N ALA A 93 4.82 7.13 -22.26
CA ALA A 93 3.98 6.32 -21.40
C ALA A 93 3.50 7.13 -20.20
N VAL A 94 2.31 6.80 -19.73
CA VAL A 94 1.80 7.21 -18.40
C VAL A 94 1.70 5.96 -17.55
N VAL A 95 2.39 5.95 -16.44
CA VAL A 95 2.18 4.95 -15.41
C VAL A 95 1.12 5.50 -14.46
N PHE A 96 0.08 4.72 -14.27
CA PHE A 96 -1.00 4.98 -13.34
C PHE A 96 -0.94 3.89 -12.27
N ASP A 97 -0.48 4.25 -11.07
CA ASP A 97 -0.35 3.34 -9.94
C ASP A 97 -1.37 3.70 -8.87
N MET A 98 -2.41 2.88 -8.73
CA MET A 98 -3.44 3.03 -7.70
C MET A 98 -3.20 2.03 -6.59
N GLY A 99 -2.52 2.47 -5.56
CA GLY A 99 -2.32 1.73 -4.32
C GLY A 99 -3.55 1.76 -3.40
N SER A 100 -3.38 1.22 -2.19
CA SER A 100 -4.42 1.30 -1.16
C SER A 100 -4.62 2.72 -0.64
N SER A 101 -3.55 3.47 -0.44
CA SER A 101 -3.57 4.79 0.19
C SER A 101 -3.36 5.93 -0.80
N THR A 102 -2.56 5.72 -1.84
CA THR A 102 -2.14 6.73 -2.80
C THR A 102 -2.48 6.37 -4.23
N LEU A 103 -2.56 7.40 -5.04
CA LEU A 103 -2.66 7.34 -6.49
C LEU A 103 -1.47 8.09 -7.07
N ASP A 104 -0.60 7.38 -7.76
CA ASP A 104 0.64 7.92 -8.29
C ASP A 104 0.65 7.89 -9.82
N PHE A 105 1.16 8.96 -10.41
CA PHE A 105 1.33 9.08 -11.85
C PHE A 105 2.79 9.37 -12.19
N THR A 106 3.32 8.67 -13.17
CA THR A 106 4.55 9.08 -13.84
C THR A 106 4.29 9.22 -15.33
N PHE A 107 4.48 10.43 -15.84
CA PHE A 107 4.51 10.68 -17.28
C PHE A 107 5.94 10.62 -17.78
N MET A 108 6.14 9.86 -18.83
CA MET A 108 7.44 9.69 -19.46
C MET A 108 7.32 9.83 -20.97
N ARG A 109 8.26 10.54 -21.55
CA ARG A 109 8.43 10.67 -23.00
C ARG A 109 9.91 10.54 -23.32
N ALA A 110 10.25 9.90 -24.42
CA ALA A 110 11.62 9.81 -24.90
C ALA A 110 12.29 11.19 -24.89
N ASN A 111 13.48 11.26 -24.29
CA ASN A 111 14.29 12.49 -24.18
C ASN A 111 13.65 13.64 -23.38
N SER A 112 12.64 13.37 -22.57
CA SER A 112 11.98 14.37 -21.73
C SER A 112 12.20 14.09 -20.24
N LYS A 113 12.10 15.16 -19.43
CA LYS A 113 12.10 15.04 -17.97
C LYS A 113 10.87 14.22 -17.53
N LEU A 114 11.08 13.29 -16.61
CA LEU A 114 9.99 12.58 -15.95
C LEU A 114 9.16 13.56 -15.12
N ILE A 115 7.87 13.45 -15.18
CA ILE A 115 6.92 14.22 -14.38
C ILE A 115 6.17 13.24 -13.50
N ASP A 116 6.32 13.39 -12.18
CA ASP A 116 5.64 12.59 -11.20
C ASP A 116 4.63 13.45 -10.44
N ASN A 117 3.44 12.91 -10.21
CA ASN A 117 2.43 13.47 -9.31
C ASN A 117 1.86 12.35 -8.45
N GLY A 118 1.56 12.67 -7.19
CA GLY A 118 0.92 11.76 -6.25
C GLY A 118 -0.23 12.44 -5.54
N TYR A 119 -1.26 11.67 -5.22
CA TYR A 119 -2.45 12.10 -4.51
C TYR A 119 -2.77 11.12 -3.37
N ASP A 120 -3.19 11.65 -2.23
CA ASP A 120 -3.64 10.84 -1.09
C ASP A 120 -5.08 10.32 -1.32
N CYS A 121 -5.25 9.60 -2.42
CA CYS A 121 -6.52 9.05 -2.85
C CYS A 121 -6.30 7.65 -3.43
N GLY A 122 -6.28 6.65 -2.58
CA GLY A 122 -6.13 5.26 -3.00
C GLY A 122 -7.43 4.47 -2.92
N ALA A 123 -7.34 3.19 -3.22
CA ALA A 123 -8.48 2.27 -3.24
C ALA A 123 -9.19 2.14 -1.87
N SER A 124 -8.51 2.47 -0.76
CA SER A 124 -9.10 2.50 0.58
C SER A 124 -10.19 3.57 0.75
N PHE A 125 -10.29 4.54 -0.16
CA PHE A 125 -11.40 5.49 -0.17
C PHE A 125 -12.75 4.78 -0.40
N ILE A 126 -12.74 3.69 -1.15
CA ILE A 126 -13.94 2.87 -1.40
C ILE A 126 -14.39 2.20 -0.11
N GLU A 127 -13.48 1.59 0.66
CA GLU A 127 -13.79 0.97 1.96
C GLU A 127 -14.34 2.00 2.95
N LYS A 128 -13.74 3.17 3.01
CA LYS A 128 -14.22 4.27 3.87
C LYS A 128 -15.62 4.74 3.48
N THR A 129 -15.92 4.78 2.18
CA THR A 129 -17.24 5.13 1.69
C THR A 129 -18.28 4.07 2.05
N ILE A 130 -17.94 2.78 1.87
CA ILE A 130 -18.82 1.67 2.27
C ILE A 130 -19.06 1.71 3.79
N PHE A 131 -18.02 1.93 4.59
CA PHE A 131 -18.14 2.05 6.04
C PHE A 131 -19.08 3.19 6.45
N LYS A 132 -18.87 4.37 5.88
CA LYS A 132 -19.71 5.54 6.14
C LYS A 132 -21.17 5.28 5.79
N ASP A 133 -21.45 4.65 4.65
CA ASP A 133 -22.80 4.26 4.25
C ASP A 133 -23.41 3.26 5.27
N CYS A 134 -22.62 2.32 5.75
CA CYS A 134 -23.05 1.39 6.79
C CYS A 134 -23.41 2.10 8.11
N GLU A 135 -22.62 3.07 8.55
CA GLU A 135 -22.92 3.86 9.75
C GLU A 135 -24.19 4.71 9.59
N GLU A 136 -24.33 5.38 8.44
CA GLU A 136 -25.49 6.26 8.16
C GLU A 136 -26.79 5.47 8.10
N ASN A 137 -26.78 4.25 7.55
CA ASN A 137 -27.95 3.40 7.39
C ASN A 137 -28.20 2.44 8.56
N ASN A 138 -27.27 2.32 9.52
CA ASN A 138 -27.38 1.41 10.66
C ASN A 138 -27.06 2.12 11.98
N PRO A 139 -28.06 2.75 12.61
CA PRO A 139 -27.85 3.49 13.88
C PRO A 139 -27.21 2.65 15.00
N VAL A 140 -27.36 1.33 14.97
CA VAL A 140 -26.76 0.42 15.96
C VAL A 140 -25.23 0.41 15.81
N ILE A 141 -24.72 0.34 14.57
CA ILE A 141 -23.28 0.38 14.29
C ILE A 141 -22.69 1.68 14.81
N ARG A 142 -23.31 2.82 14.48
CA ARG A 142 -22.83 4.13 14.93
C ARG A 142 -22.79 4.23 16.46
N LYS A 143 -23.86 3.84 17.15
CA LYS A 143 -23.92 3.89 18.62
C LYS A 143 -22.87 2.98 19.28
N PHE A 144 -22.60 1.82 18.68
CA PHE A 144 -21.59 0.91 19.16
C PHE A 144 -20.18 1.50 18.97
N GLU A 145 -19.90 2.09 17.82
CA GLU A 145 -18.60 2.72 17.54
C GLU A 145 -18.36 3.93 18.45
N GLU A 146 -19.40 4.76 18.67
CA GLU A 146 -19.34 5.90 19.60
C GLU A 146 -19.00 5.45 21.03
N LYS A 147 -19.48 4.27 21.44
CA LYS A 147 -19.26 3.75 22.81
C LYS A 147 -17.92 3.03 22.97
N TYR A 148 -17.55 2.19 22.03
CA TYR A 148 -16.44 1.27 22.17
C TYR A 148 -15.25 1.57 21.25
N GLY A 149 -15.44 2.24 20.11
CA GLY A 149 -14.37 2.62 19.19
C GLY A 149 -13.62 1.45 18.52
N LYS A 150 -14.23 0.25 18.50
CA LYS A 150 -13.53 -0.99 18.11
C LYS A 150 -13.93 -1.54 16.74
N LEU A 151 -15.04 -1.05 16.16
CA LEU A 151 -15.59 -1.61 14.91
C LEU A 151 -14.93 -1.06 13.64
N THR A 152 -14.42 0.15 13.67
CA THR A 152 -13.91 0.84 12.47
C THR A 152 -12.92 -0.01 11.69
N SER A 153 -11.87 -0.50 12.34
CA SER A 153 -10.83 -1.30 11.68
C SER A 153 -11.36 -2.62 11.13
N TYR A 154 -12.24 -3.28 11.88
CA TYR A 154 -12.87 -4.52 11.45
C TYR A 154 -13.77 -4.29 10.23
N LEU A 155 -14.62 -3.26 10.28
CA LEU A 155 -15.55 -2.96 9.18
C LEU A 155 -14.85 -2.51 7.92
N LEU A 156 -13.76 -1.74 8.03
CA LEU A 156 -12.92 -1.38 6.88
C LEU A 156 -12.28 -2.62 6.25
N PHE A 157 -11.82 -3.57 7.06
CA PHE A 157 -11.27 -4.83 6.56
C PHE A 157 -12.32 -5.70 5.87
N GLU A 158 -13.53 -5.82 6.44
CA GLU A 158 -14.63 -6.55 5.81
C GLU A 158 -15.12 -5.84 4.54
N ALA A 159 -15.22 -4.49 4.54
CA ALA A 159 -15.54 -3.72 3.36
C ALA A 159 -14.54 -3.95 2.21
N ARG A 160 -13.25 -4.08 2.53
CA ARG A 160 -12.22 -4.44 1.56
C ARG A 160 -12.49 -5.81 0.94
N LYS A 161 -12.78 -6.82 1.75
CA LYS A 161 -13.09 -8.18 1.25
C LYS A 161 -14.32 -8.17 0.35
N VAL A 162 -15.38 -7.45 0.75
CA VAL A 162 -16.60 -7.31 -0.04
C VAL A 162 -16.29 -6.62 -1.37
N LYS A 163 -15.56 -5.52 -1.34
CA LYS A 163 -15.13 -4.81 -2.55
C LYS A 163 -14.40 -5.75 -3.52
N GLU A 164 -13.41 -6.51 -3.04
CA GLU A 164 -12.65 -7.45 -3.85
C GLU A 164 -13.55 -8.52 -4.47
N GLN A 165 -14.48 -9.10 -3.70
CA GLN A 165 -15.44 -10.10 -4.20
C GLN A 165 -16.34 -9.54 -5.29
N VAL A 166 -16.94 -8.35 -5.09
CA VAL A 166 -17.84 -7.70 -6.05
C VAL A 166 -17.10 -7.27 -7.32
N TYR A 167 -15.81 -6.91 -7.20
CA TYR A 167 -15.00 -6.61 -8.38
C TYR A 167 -14.78 -7.82 -9.28
N PHE A 168 -14.61 -9.01 -8.68
CA PHE A 168 -14.47 -10.26 -9.43
C PHE A 168 -15.80 -10.73 -10.03
N ASP A 169 -16.90 -10.54 -9.30
CA ASP A 169 -18.24 -10.90 -9.76
C ASP A 169 -19.27 -9.85 -9.33
N PRO A 170 -19.59 -8.88 -10.21
CA PRO A 170 -20.54 -7.82 -9.91
C PRO A 170 -21.98 -8.29 -9.64
N SER A 171 -22.29 -9.56 -9.93
CA SER A 171 -23.62 -10.14 -9.65
C SER A 171 -23.77 -10.59 -8.19
N LEU A 172 -22.68 -10.69 -7.45
CA LEU A 172 -22.69 -11.13 -6.06
C LEU A 172 -23.45 -10.19 -5.15
N LYS A 173 -24.35 -10.74 -4.36
CA LYS A 173 -24.98 -10.07 -3.23
C LYS A 173 -24.31 -10.55 -1.95
N VAL A 174 -23.40 -9.76 -1.43
CA VAL A 174 -22.66 -10.10 -0.21
C VAL A 174 -23.44 -9.60 1.02
N LYS A 175 -23.69 -10.51 1.97
CA LYS A 175 -24.25 -10.20 3.29
C LYS A 175 -23.25 -10.58 4.36
N LYS A 176 -22.95 -9.65 5.25
CA LYS A 176 -22.10 -9.88 6.42
C LYS A 176 -22.91 -9.73 7.70
N THR A 177 -22.68 -10.62 8.64
CA THR A 177 -23.24 -10.54 9.99
C THR A 177 -22.11 -10.18 10.94
N ILE A 178 -22.37 -9.22 11.84
CA ILE A 178 -21.42 -8.77 12.85
C ILE A 178 -22.00 -9.18 14.19
N ASN A 179 -21.21 -9.94 14.96
CA ASN A 179 -21.53 -10.20 16.35
C ASN A 179 -20.84 -9.12 17.20
N PHE A 180 -21.62 -8.26 17.84
CA PHE A 180 -21.07 -7.17 18.66
C PHE A 180 -20.39 -7.67 19.93
N GLU A 181 -20.77 -8.84 20.44
CA GLU A 181 -20.15 -9.44 21.64
C GLU A 181 -18.64 -9.71 21.43
N ASP A 182 -18.21 -9.93 20.19
CA ASP A 182 -16.80 -10.16 19.86
C ASP A 182 -15.92 -8.91 20.10
N PHE A 183 -16.50 -7.76 20.34
CA PHE A 183 -15.82 -6.47 20.50
C PHE A 183 -15.98 -5.84 21.88
N ILE A 184 -16.67 -6.51 22.81
CA ILE A 184 -16.85 -6.08 24.19
C ILE A 184 -15.85 -6.88 25.03
N ASP A 185 -15.02 -6.20 25.80
CA ASP A 185 -14.14 -6.88 26.76
C ASP A 185 -14.97 -7.31 27.99
N ASP A 186 -14.59 -8.43 28.60
CA ASP A 186 -15.31 -9.01 29.78
C ASP A 186 -15.37 -8.06 31.00
N GLU A 187 -14.71 -6.90 30.94
CA GLU A 187 -14.66 -5.88 31.99
C GLU A 187 -15.55 -4.66 31.70
N ASP A 188 -16.24 -4.61 30.55
CA ASP A 188 -17.18 -3.54 30.14
C ASP A 188 -18.65 -3.96 30.39
#